data_550ddbae962ee0b09a694985927012f3
#
_entry.id   550ddbae962ee0b09a694985927012f3
#
_cell.length_a   1.000
_cell.length_b   1.000
_cell.length_c   1.000
_cell.angle_alpha   90.00
_cell.angle_beta   90.00
_cell.angle_gamma   90.00
#
_symmetry.space_group_name_H-M   'P 1'
#
loop_
_entity.id
_entity.type
_entity.pdbx_description
1 polymer ?
#
loop_
_entity_poly.entity_id
_entity_poly.type
_entity_poly.pdbx_seq_one_letter_code
_entity_poly.pdbx_strand_id
1 'polypeptide(L)'
;MTIFSEWGARGRALFSDSKGPWGAPPGSGGGDEPPSGNSQGGGPWGEEPRRTGRGSVSSLDDFLKRSKGRFGGPGGGNFNFGGRPDRSLFGWAAIAVALVWLLLTTMHRIAPEERGVVTRFGRYSHTLSPGIGLTLPSPIDRVEKVNVEEIRNEDIGSAAEETLMLTGDQNIIDIAYQVRWNIRDPEQYLYELATPQETIRQVAESAMRQIISQVTLQDAMGAARGSIETRVQEEMQQTLDAYQSGVVIQGVAIRQADPPAQVNEAFKQVTAAQQAAQSDINQANAYALQLRQIAQGEATAFDKVYEQYKLAPEVTRRRMYYETMERVLRNVDKTIVETPGVTPYLPLNEVRRSPAGAR
;
A
#
# COMPACT_ATOMS: atom_id res chain seq x y z
N MET A 1 48.88 3.83 -14.57
CA MET A 1 48.28 3.42 -15.85
C MET A 1 46.80 3.63 -15.67
N THR A 2 46.35 4.82 -15.68
CA THR A 2 45.59 5.61 -16.67
C THR A 2 44.78 4.74 -17.66
N ILE A 3 43.48 4.85 -17.62
CA ILE A 3 42.50 4.98 -18.70
C ILE A 3 41.16 4.64 -18.12
N PHE A 4 40.31 5.65 -17.90
CA PHE A 4 38.90 5.77 -18.27
C PHE A 4 38.33 7.05 -17.63
N SER A 5 38.67 8.15 -18.26
CA SER A 5 37.83 9.35 -18.29
C SER A 5 37.07 9.34 -19.62
N GLU A 6 35.89 9.86 -19.61
CA GLU A 6 34.94 10.11 -20.70
C GLU A 6 33.77 9.12 -20.81
N TRP A 7 32.69 9.50 -20.14
CA TRP A 7 31.34 9.52 -20.69
C TRP A 7 30.42 10.39 -19.80
N GLY A 8 30.59 11.67 -19.96
CA GLY A 8 29.67 12.68 -19.51
C GLY A 8 29.13 13.43 -20.72
N ALA A 9 27.83 13.70 -20.72
CA ALA A 9 27.10 14.54 -21.66
C ALA A 9 26.45 13.84 -22.87
N ARG A 10 25.19 13.40 -22.64
CA ARG A 10 24.06 13.61 -23.56
C ARG A 10 22.80 12.98 -22.96
N GLY A 11 21.87 13.82 -22.46
CA GLY A 11 20.58 13.37 -21.95
C GLY A 11 19.78 14.53 -21.38
N ARG A 12 19.84 15.70 -22.01
CA ARG A 12 18.86 16.77 -21.82
C ARG A 12 17.88 16.73 -22.99
N ALA A 13 16.63 16.92 -22.63
CA ALA A 13 15.45 17.09 -23.49
C ALA A 13 14.66 15.82 -23.77
N LEU A 14 13.64 15.61 -22.95
CA LEU A 14 12.32 15.10 -23.33
C LEU A 14 11.44 15.05 -22.06
N PHE A 15 10.98 16.21 -21.57
CA PHE A 15 9.76 16.32 -20.75
C PHE A 15 9.48 17.81 -20.53
N SER A 16 8.87 18.46 -21.54
CA SER A 16 8.10 19.66 -21.33
C SER A 16 7.00 19.71 -22.39
N ASP A 17 5.86 19.18 -22.04
CA ASP A 17 4.59 19.66 -22.55
C ASP A 17 3.49 19.11 -21.65
N SER A 18 3.10 19.91 -20.66
CA SER A 18 1.87 19.75 -19.92
C SER A 18 1.00 20.98 -20.16
N LYS A 19 0.27 21.00 -21.27
CA LYS A 19 -0.87 21.88 -21.46
C LYS A 19 -2.12 21.18 -20.95
N GLY A 20 -2.55 21.54 -19.74
CA GLY A 20 -3.88 21.22 -19.21
C GLY A 20 -4.96 22.14 -19.82
N PRO A 21 -6.22 21.71 -19.89
CA PRO A 21 -7.29 22.41 -20.61
C PRO A 21 -7.94 23.61 -19.88
N TRP A 22 -7.33 24.17 -18.85
CA TRP A 22 -7.83 25.36 -18.16
C TRP A 22 -6.78 26.47 -18.21
N GLY A 23 -7.01 27.43 -19.12
CA GLY A 23 -6.10 28.50 -19.42
C GLY A 23 -5.85 29.45 -18.26
N ALA A 24 -4.61 29.87 -18.12
CA ALA A 24 -4.19 30.95 -17.25
C ALA A 24 -4.32 32.30 -18.00
N PRO A 25 -4.62 33.40 -17.29
CA PRO A 25 -4.76 34.75 -17.88
C PRO A 25 -3.40 35.34 -18.25
N PRO A 26 -3.31 36.26 -19.21
CA PRO A 26 -2.06 36.85 -19.68
C PRO A 26 -1.45 37.79 -18.65
N GLY A 27 -0.21 37.56 -18.33
CA GLY A 27 0.58 38.31 -17.40
C GLY A 27 1.29 39.51 -18.03
N SER A 28 1.61 40.42 -17.18
CA SER A 28 2.41 41.62 -17.37
C SER A 28 3.88 41.27 -17.65
N GLY A 29 4.44 41.83 -18.69
CA GLY A 29 5.86 41.94 -18.94
C GLY A 29 6.34 43.35 -18.72
N GLY A 30 7.44 43.47 -18.00
CA GLY A 30 8.04 44.73 -17.63
C GLY A 30 9.03 45.30 -18.66
N GLY A 31 9.41 46.54 -18.43
CA GLY A 31 10.73 47.09 -18.73
C GLY A 31 10.84 48.00 -19.91
N ASP A 32 11.14 49.21 -19.58
CA ASP A 32 12.11 50.17 -20.17
C ASP A 32 11.54 51.55 -20.55
N GLU A 33 12.09 52.51 -19.87
CA GLU A 33 12.05 53.95 -20.11
C GLU A 33 12.93 54.37 -21.31
N PRO A 34 12.98 55.72 -21.64
CA PRO A 34 12.07 56.61 -22.32
C PRO A 34 12.67 57.11 -23.65
N PRO A 35 12.22 58.10 -24.41
CA PRO A 35 12.19 59.49 -24.07
C PRO A 35 11.03 60.33 -24.71
N SER A 36 10.91 61.54 -24.17
CA SER A 36 10.19 62.77 -24.58
C SER A 36 9.90 62.99 -26.08
N GLY A 37 8.66 63.43 -26.32
CA GLY A 37 8.27 63.98 -27.64
C GLY A 37 6.89 64.61 -27.61
N ASN A 38 6.89 65.93 -27.57
CA ASN A 38 5.78 66.84 -27.70
C ASN A 38 5.13 66.74 -29.08
N SER A 39 3.81 66.62 -29.19
CA SER A 39 3.04 67.28 -30.30
C SER A 39 1.53 67.22 -30.06
N GLN A 40 0.98 68.37 -30.20
CA GLN A 40 -0.42 68.79 -30.34
C GLN A 40 -1.19 68.02 -31.42
N GLY A 41 -2.48 67.78 -31.14
CA GLY A 41 -3.42 67.33 -32.15
C GLY A 41 -4.81 67.16 -31.58
N GLY A 42 -5.64 68.18 -31.75
CA GLY A 42 -7.02 68.24 -31.32
C GLY A 42 -7.96 67.36 -32.13
N GLY A 43 -8.99 66.86 -31.50
CA GLY A 43 -10.16 66.25 -32.12
C GLY A 43 -11.40 66.48 -31.24
N PRO A 44 -12.56 66.83 -31.83
CA PRO A 44 -13.61 67.56 -31.19
C PRO A 44 -14.76 66.66 -30.72
N TRP A 45 -14.92 66.58 -29.46
CA TRP A 45 -16.16 66.17 -28.76
C TRP A 45 -15.87 66.10 -27.26
N GLY A 46 -16.04 67.04 -26.56
CA GLY A 46 -17.08 67.66 -25.82
C GLY A 46 -16.93 67.45 -24.34
N GLU A 47 -16.90 68.54 -23.66
CA GLU A 47 -17.42 68.84 -22.33
C GLU A 47 -16.81 68.08 -21.10
N GLU A 48 -15.92 68.81 -20.44
CA GLU A 48 -15.67 68.69 -19.00
C GLU A 48 -16.89 69.13 -18.18
N PRO A 49 -17.13 68.46 -17.05
CA PRO A 49 -17.53 69.19 -15.87
C PRO A 49 -16.50 69.08 -14.74
N ARG A 50 -16.07 70.21 -14.41
CA ARG A 50 -15.48 70.75 -13.16
C ARG A 50 -15.25 69.80 -11.98
N ARG A 51 -14.03 69.85 -11.56
CA ARG A 51 -13.51 69.46 -10.23
C ARG A 51 -14.38 70.01 -9.12
N THR A 52 -14.82 69.17 -8.21
CA THR A 52 -14.94 69.46 -6.79
C THR A 52 -14.58 68.21 -5.97
N GLY A 53 -13.57 68.35 -5.10
CA GLY A 53 -13.56 67.80 -3.76
C GLY A 53 -13.08 66.40 -3.60
N ARG A 54 -11.85 66.28 -3.37
CA ARG A 54 -11.15 65.40 -2.41
C ARG A 54 -12.11 64.67 -1.46
N GLY A 55 -12.49 63.42 -1.80
CA GLY A 55 -13.18 62.48 -0.92
C GLY A 55 -12.18 61.56 -0.24
N SER A 56 -11.86 61.87 1.00
CA SER A 56 -11.12 60.98 1.90
C SER A 56 -11.92 59.73 2.19
N VAL A 57 -11.24 58.61 2.17
CA VAL A 57 -11.72 57.31 2.67
C VAL A 57 -12.05 57.40 4.15
N SER A 58 -13.27 57.69 4.50
CA SER A 58 -13.77 57.70 5.89
C SER A 58 -15.13 57.02 5.97
N SER A 59 -15.22 55.79 5.53
CA SER A 59 -16.47 55.02 5.63
C SER A 59 -16.79 54.53 7.02
N LEU A 60 -15.81 54.48 7.92
CA LEU A 60 -16.01 54.05 9.33
C LEU A 60 -16.47 55.18 10.23
N ASP A 61 -16.01 56.43 10.00
CA ASP A 61 -16.43 57.60 10.78
C ASP A 61 -17.85 58.04 10.45
N ASP A 62 -18.28 57.93 9.19
CA ASP A 62 -19.66 58.22 8.80
C ASP A 62 -20.66 57.16 9.27
N PHE A 63 -20.26 55.92 9.36
CA PHE A 63 -21.10 54.87 9.94
C PHE A 63 -21.28 55.04 11.45
N LEU A 64 -20.24 55.45 12.16
CA LEU A 64 -20.28 55.75 13.59
C LEU A 64 -21.08 57.05 13.89
N LYS A 65 -21.03 58.03 13.01
CA LYS A 65 -21.86 59.28 13.14
C LYS A 65 -23.33 59.01 12.83
N ARG A 66 -23.64 58.11 11.90
CA ARG A 66 -25.03 57.78 11.54
C ARG A 66 -25.74 56.91 12.59
N SER A 67 -25.00 56.06 13.30
CA SER A 67 -25.54 55.29 14.43
C SER A 67 -25.84 56.15 15.65
N LYS A 68 -25.11 57.27 15.81
CA LYS A 68 -25.29 58.23 16.93
C LYS A 68 -26.51 59.12 16.71
N GLY A 69 -27.02 59.29 15.50
CA GLY A 69 -28.18 60.17 15.18
C GLY A 69 -29.56 59.53 15.27
N ARG A 70 -29.65 58.19 15.50
CA ARG A 70 -30.93 57.47 15.47
C ARG A 70 -31.49 57.07 16.84
N PHE A 71 -30.79 57.43 17.93
CA PHE A 71 -31.22 57.20 19.30
C PHE A 71 -31.46 58.50 20.09
N GLY A 72 -31.73 59.61 19.41
CA GLY A 72 -32.08 60.86 20.02
C GLY A 72 -33.58 61.12 19.88
N GLY A 73 -34.40 60.60 20.78
CA GLY A 73 -35.78 61.03 21.00
C GLY A 73 -35.80 62.41 21.67
N PRO A 74 -36.85 63.26 21.48
CA PRO A 74 -36.94 64.60 22.03
C PRO A 74 -37.29 64.57 23.53
N GLY A 75 -36.26 64.63 24.34
CA GLY A 75 -36.37 64.71 25.77
C GLY A 75 -35.10 65.38 26.31
N GLY A 76 -35.14 66.69 26.54
CA GLY A 76 -34.03 67.50 27.05
C GLY A 76 -33.51 66.95 28.39
N GLY A 77 -32.37 66.39 28.34
CA GLY A 77 -31.55 66.05 29.49
C GLY A 77 -30.11 66.41 29.16
N ASN A 78 -29.62 67.46 29.79
CA ASN A 78 -28.26 67.97 29.74
C ASN A 78 -27.27 66.88 30.21
N PHE A 79 -26.80 66.01 29.30
CA PHE A 79 -25.73 65.08 29.64
C PHE A 79 -24.42 65.83 29.62
N ASN A 80 -24.08 66.32 30.82
CA ASN A 80 -22.79 66.92 31.15
C ASN A 80 -21.74 65.78 31.16
N PHE A 81 -20.96 65.64 30.12
CA PHE A 81 -19.89 64.63 29.98
C PHE A 81 -18.62 65.04 30.77
N GLY A 82 -18.79 65.64 31.92
CA GLY A 82 -17.77 66.06 32.84
C GLY A 82 -17.86 65.33 34.18
N GLY A 83 -18.62 64.27 34.29
CA GLY A 83 -18.74 63.45 35.47
C GLY A 83 -17.81 62.22 35.39
N ARG A 84 -17.08 61.97 36.48
CA ARG A 84 -16.33 60.75 36.70
C ARG A 84 -17.11 59.53 36.16
N PRO A 85 -16.49 58.65 35.36
CA PRO A 85 -17.21 57.50 34.83
C PRO A 85 -17.84 56.75 36.00
N ASP A 86 -19.15 56.63 35.98
CA ASP A 86 -19.92 55.95 37.02
C ASP A 86 -19.32 54.56 37.19
N ARG A 87 -18.80 54.29 38.38
CA ARG A 87 -18.23 52.98 38.76
C ARG A 87 -19.17 51.82 38.42
N SER A 88 -20.48 52.09 38.28
CA SER A 88 -21.47 51.09 37.91
C SER A 88 -21.38 50.69 36.43
N LEU A 89 -21.14 51.62 35.48
CA LEU A 89 -21.03 51.31 34.04
C LEU A 89 -19.75 50.46 33.78
N PHE A 90 -18.64 50.78 34.43
CA PHE A 90 -17.43 49.96 34.35
C PHE A 90 -17.64 48.59 34.95
N GLY A 91 -18.39 48.47 36.05
CA GLY A 91 -18.77 47.21 36.66
C GLY A 91 -19.60 46.32 35.72
N TRP A 92 -20.63 46.91 35.07
CA TRP A 92 -21.46 46.19 34.08
C TRP A 92 -20.67 45.81 32.83
N ALA A 93 -19.77 46.63 32.33
CA ALA A 93 -18.89 46.32 31.22
C ALA A 93 -17.92 45.18 31.58
N ALA A 94 -17.33 45.20 32.78
CA ALA A 94 -16.46 44.13 33.25
C ALA A 94 -17.21 42.82 33.42
N ILE A 95 -18.46 42.83 33.92
CA ILE A 95 -19.29 41.64 34.05
C ILE A 95 -19.66 41.09 32.66
N ALA A 96 -20.00 41.98 31.71
CA ALA A 96 -20.29 41.55 30.31
C ALA A 96 -19.08 40.87 29.64
N VAL A 97 -17.89 41.47 29.81
CA VAL A 97 -16.64 40.88 29.29
C VAL A 97 -16.34 39.54 29.99
N ALA A 98 -16.54 39.44 31.29
CA ALA A 98 -16.35 38.19 32.03
C ALA A 98 -17.35 37.13 31.63
N LEU A 99 -18.61 37.49 31.35
CA LEU A 99 -19.62 36.56 30.84
C LEU A 99 -19.28 36.06 29.41
N VAL A 100 -18.84 36.94 28.50
CA VAL A 100 -18.41 36.58 27.16
C VAL A 100 -17.19 35.66 27.23
N TRP A 101 -16.23 35.98 28.08
CA TRP A 101 -15.04 35.16 28.29
C TRP A 101 -15.41 33.75 28.83
N LEU A 102 -16.31 33.71 29.83
CA LEU A 102 -16.81 32.48 30.42
C LEU A 102 -17.55 31.63 29.36
N LEU A 103 -18.39 32.23 28.52
CA LEU A 103 -19.13 31.56 27.44
C LEU A 103 -18.16 30.98 26.39
N LEU A 104 -17.14 31.74 25.99
CA LEU A 104 -16.13 31.28 25.03
C LEU A 104 -15.26 30.13 25.55
N THR A 105 -14.95 30.14 26.86
CA THR A 105 -14.13 29.09 27.47
C THR A 105 -14.91 27.86 27.90
N THR A 106 -16.24 27.94 28.03
CA THR A 106 -17.09 26.84 28.48
C THR A 106 -17.60 25.99 27.33
N MET A 107 -17.70 26.55 26.12
CA MET A 107 -18.28 25.89 24.95
C MET A 107 -17.16 25.32 24.07
N HIS A 108 -17.11 23.99 23.98
CA HIS A 108 -16.18 23.28 23.12
C HIS A 108 -16.92 22.56 21.99
N ARG A 109 -16.50 22.83 20.74
CA ARG A 109 -16.98 22.11 19.56
C ARG A 109 -16.05 20.89 19.34
N ILE A 110 -16.63 19.69 19.37
CA ILE A 110 -15.95 18.42 19.14
C ILE A 110 -16.45 17.88 17.79
N ALA A 111 -15.51 17.55 16.90
CA ALA A 111 -15.82 16.96 15.59
C ALA A 111 -16.43 15.56 15.75
N PRO A 112 -17.16 15.03 14.74
CA PRO A 112 -17.75 13.68 14.80
C PRO A 112 -16.73 12.57 15.02
N GLU A 113 -15.51 12.74 14.52
CA GLU A 113 -14.37 11.82 14.59
C GLU A 113 -13.54 11.97 15.87
N GLU A 114 -13.80 13.03 16.66
CA GLU A 114 -13.06 13.36 17.87
C GLU A 114 -13.86 13.04 19.13
N ARG A 115 -13.15 12.74 20.21
CA ARG A 115 -13.68 12.77 21.57
C ARG A 115 -12.87 13.72 22.41
N GLY A 116 -13.55 14.45 23.30
CA GLY A 116 -12.91 15.39 24.19
C GLY A 116 -12.72 14.77 25.58
N VAL A 117 -11.47 14.60 26.01
CA VAL A 117 -11.17 14.14 27.37
C VAL A 117 -11.05 15.36 28.27
N VAL A 118 -11.91 15.43 29.29
CA VAL A 118 -11.98 16.54 30.23
C VAL A 118 -11.22 16.20 31.49
N THR A 119 -10.22 17.02 31.79
CA THR A 119 -9.49 16.95 33.08
C THR A 119 -9.85 18.14 33.97
N ARG A 120 -10.22 17.84 35.20
CA ARG A 120 -10.50 18.81 36.22
C ARG A 120 -9.35 18.86 37.23
N PHE A 121 -8.68 20.00 37.32
CA PHE A 121 -7.48 20.17 38.14
C PHE A 121 -6.42 19.07 37.91
N GLY A 122 -6.26 18.60 36.67
CA GLY A 122 -5.30 17.57 36.32
C GLY A 122 -5.73 16.13 36.61
N ARG A 123 -6.98 15.89 37.04
CA ARG A 123 -7.56 14.55 37.17
C ARG A 123 -8.62 14.33 36.13
N TYR A 124 -8.68 13.12 35.55
CA TYR A 124 -9.75 12.74 34.66
C TYR A 124 -11.14 12.94 35.32
N SER A 125 -12.06 13.52 34.59
CA SER A 125 -13.44 13.76 35.05
C SER A 125 -14.45 12.99 34.20
N HIS A 126 -14.49 13.21 32.91
CA HIS A 126 -15.38 12.54 31.95
C HIS A 126 -14.95 12.77 30.52
N THR A 127 -15.49 11.96 29.60
CA THR A 127 -15.25 12.10 28.17
C THR A 127 -16.47 12.70 27.49
N LEU A 128 -16.24 13.75 26.67
CA LEU A 128 -17.27 14.41 25.88
C LEU A 128 -17.47 13.66 24.56
N SER A 129 -18.75 13.39 24.26
CA SER A 129 -19.16 12.86 22.96
C SER A 129 -19.07 13.92 21.86
N PRO A 130 -19.05 13.53 20.57
CA PRO A 130 -19.11 14.45 19.44
C PRO A 130 -20.29 15.44 19.55
N GLY A 131 -20.04 16.70 19.19
CA GLY A 131 -21.05 17.75 19.24
C GLY A 131 -20.59 18.98 20.03
N ILE A 132 -21.53 19.64 20.68
CA ILE A 132 -21.26 20.82 21.54
C ILE A 132 -21.15 20.33 22.98
N GLY A 133 -19.92 20.34 23.49
CA GLY A 133 -19.64 20.03 24.90
C GLY A 133 -19.64 21.29 25.77
N LEU A 134 -20.23 21.21 26.95
CA LEU A 134 -20.19 22.24 27.96
C LEU A 134 -19.30 21.77 29.11
N THR A 135 -18.30 22.58 29.44
CA THR A 135 -17.34 22.30 30.52
C THR A 135 -17.23 23.51 31.44
N LEU A 136 -16.58 23.36 32.57
CA LEU A 136 -16.25 24.49 33.42
C LEU A 136 -15.19 25.37 32.75
N PRO A 137 -15.20 26.68 33.04
CA PRO A 137 -14.26 27.62 32.41
C PRO A 137 -12.82 27.30 32.83
N SER A 138 -11.90 27.48 31.87
CA SER A 138 -10.46 27.43 32.16
C SER A 138 -10.12 28.43 33.28
N PRO A 139 -9.31 28.07 34.30
CA PRO A 139 -8.38 26.93 34.35
C PRO A 139 -8.92 25.66 35.05
N ILE A 140 -10.19 25.58 35.40
CA ILE A 140 -10.77 24.46 36.18
C ILE A 140 -10.79 23.18 35.33
N ASP A 141 -11.43 23.27 34.18
CA ASP A 141 -11.47 22.13 33.23
C ASP A 141 -10.55 22.41 32.04
N ARG A 142 -9.81 21.37 31.62
CA ARG A 142 -9.00 21.36 30.42
C ARG A 142 -9.51 20.23 29.52
N VAL A 143 -9.77 20.55 28.27
CA VAL A 143 -10.28 19.61 27.29
C VAL A 143 -9.18 19.27 26.29
N GLU A 144 -8.84 18.01 26.19
CA GLU A 144 -7.93 17.47 25.18
C GLU A 144 -8.74 16.71 24.16
N LYS A 145 -8.59 17.06 22.87
CA LYS A 145 -9.31 16.43 21.77
C LYS A 145 -8.44 15.34 21.16
N VAL A 146 -9.00 14.15 21.05
CA VAL A 146 -8.34 12.99 20.46
C VAL A 146 -9.21 12.47 19.33
N ASN A 147 -8.60 12.28 18.16
CA ASN A 147 -9.25 11.62 17.04
C ASN A 147 -9.28 10.11 17.28
N VAL A 148 -10.49 9.53 17.40
CA VAL A 148 -10.71 8.11 17.70
C VAL A 148 -11.05 7.28 16.47
N GLU A 149 -11.58 7.91 15.42
CA GLU A 149 -11.97 7.21 14.17
C GLU A 149 -10.78 7.05 13.22
N GLU A 150 -9.74 7.84 13.40
CA GLU A 150 -8.55 7.81 12.56
C GLU A 150 -7.82 6.49 12.69
N ILE A 151 -7.67 5.78 11.57
CA ILE A 151 -6.84 4.58 11.48
C ILE A 151 -5.38 5.04 11.29
N ARG A 152 -4.57 4.76 12.29
CA ARG A 152 -3.14 5.04 12.28
C ARG A 152 -2.37 3.83 11.81
N ASN A 153 -1.32 4.10 11.05
CA ASN A 153 -0.44 3.08 10.51
C ASN A 153 0.93 3.20 11.18
N GLU A 154 1.43 2.10 11.68
CA GLU A 154 2.78 1.98 12.20
C GLU A 154 3.54 0.98 11.31
N ASP A 155 4.55 1.47 10.62
CA ASP A 155 5.41 0.66 9.78
C ASP A 155 6.63 0.21 10.59
N ILE A 156 6.85 -1.11 10.65
CA ILE A 156 7.93 -1.74 11.41
C ILE A 156 8.78 -2.56 10.45
N GLY A 157 10.08 -2.29 10.45
CA GLY A 157 11.00 -2.82 9.47
C GLY A 157 10.97 -2.04 8.15
N SER A 158 12.13 -1.68 7.68
CA SER A 158 12.34 -1.00 6.39
C SER A 158 13.64 -1.50 5.78
N ALA A 159 13.86 -1.19 4.51
CA ALA A 159 15.12 -1.50 3.84
C ALA A 159 16.38 -0.88 4.52
N ALA A 160 16.18 0.12 5.39
CA ALA A 160 17.24 0.78 6.15
C ALA A 160 17.37 0.27 7.59
N GLU A 161 16.32 -0.38 8.11
CA GLU A 161 16.25 -0.90 9.47
C GLU A 161 15.81 -2.37 9.39
N GLU A 162 16.78 -3.28 9.36
CA GLU A 162 16.53 -4.73 9.30
C GLU A 162 15.90 -5.19 10.62
N THR A 163 14.75 -5.85 10.52
CA THR A 163 14.07 -6.46 11.67
C THR A 163 14.28 -7.97 11.65
N LEU A 164 15.46 -8.40 12.10
CA LEU A 164 15.84 -9.80 12.09
C LEU A 164 15.14 -10.57 13.20
N MET A 165 14.54 -11.69 12.84
CA MET A 165 13.86 -12.60 13.76
C MET A 165 14.28 -14.05 13.51
N LEU A 166 14.25 -14.88 14.56
CA LEU A 166 14.55 -16.31 14.47
C LEU A 166 13.25 -17.10 14.32
N THR A 167 13.18 -17.93 13.30
CA THR A 167 12.07 -18.86 13.08
C THR A 167 12.19 -20.13 13.92
N GLY A 168 11.10 -20.92 14.02
CA GLY A 168 11.08 -22.16 14.79
C GLY A 168 12.04 -23.26 14.26
N ASP A 169 12.42 -23.20 13.00
CA ASP A 169 13.40 -24.07 12.34
C ASP A 169 14.82 -23.48 12.35
N GLN A 170 15.09 -22.51 13.26
CA GLN A 170 16.41 -21.91 13.51
C GLN A 170 16.99 -21.14 12.31
N ASN A 171 16.16 -20.66 11.42
CA ASN A 171 16.55 -19.75 10.35
C ASN A 171 16.35 -18.29 10.77
N ILE A 172 17.09 -17.39 10.15
CA ILE A 172 16.93 -15.94 10.34
C ILE A 172 16.13 -15.40 9.18
N ILE A 173 15.11 -14.61 9.51
CA ILE A 173 14.24 -13.92 8.56
C ILE A 173 14.19 -12.42 8.87
N ASP A 174 14.20 -11.61 7.83
CA ASP A 174 13.93 -10.18 7.90
C ASP A 174 12.47 -9.93 7.53
N ILE A 175 11.73 -9.27 8.42
CA ILE A 175 10.29 -9.07 8.26
C ILE A 175 9.94 -7.59 8.38
N ALA A 176 9.41 -7.03 7.29
CA ALA A 176 8.78 -5.72 7.30
C ALA A 176 7.26 -5.88 7.30
N TYR A 177 6.60 -5.22 8.23
CA TYR A 177 5.15 -5.31 8.40
C TYR A 177 4.56 -3.98 8.85
N GLN A 178 3.26 -3.83 8.64
CA GLN A 178 2.50 -2.65 9.01
C GLN A 178 1.39 -3.04 9.98
N VAL A 179 1.28 -2.28 11.05
CA VAL A 179 0.20 -2.40 12.04
C VAL A 179 -0.78 -1.25 11.84
N ARG A 180 -2.05 -1.58 11.71
CA ARG A 180 -3.14 -0.61 11.63
C ARG A 180 -3.93 -0.64 12.92
N TRP A 181 -4.08 0.53 13.54
CA TRP A 181 -4.74 0.64 14.83
C TRP A 181 -5.52 1.95 14.95
N ASN A 182 -6.49 1.97 15.85
CA ASN A 182 -7.22 3.16 16.23
C ASN A 182 -7.45 3.20 17.76
N ILE A 183 -7.95 4.33 18.24
CA ILE A 183 -8.16 4.55 19.67
C ILE A 183 -9.63 4.23 19.99
N ARG A 184 -9.86 3.28 20.89
CA ARG A 184 -11.20 2.95 21.41
C ARG A 184 -11.54 3.85 22.61
N ASP A 185 -10.64 3.89 23.59
CA ASP A 185 -10.84 4.59 24.84
C ASP A 185 -9.77 5.67 25.02
N PRO A 186 -10.09 6.95 24.69
CA PRO A 186 -9.09 8.02 24.66
C PRO A 186 -8.56 8.36 26.05
N GLU A 187 -9.30 8.07 27.12
CA GLU A 187 -8.85 8.27 28.50
C GLU A 187 -7.70 7.34 28.86
N GLN A 188 -7.82 6.05 28.53
CA GLN A 188 -6.76 5.07 28.78
C GLN A 188 -5.53 5.37 27.90
N TYR A 189 -5.76 5.70 26.65
CA TYR A 189 -4.69 6.04 25.71
C TYR A 189 -3.83 7.22 26.19
N LEU A 190 -4.42 8.25 26.81
CA LEU A 190 -3.72 9.44 27.23
C LEU A 190 -3.05 9.32 28.61
N TYR A 191 -3.62 8.49 29.52
CA TYR A 191 -3.21 8.53 30.93
C TYR A 191 -2.63 7.23 31.47
N GLU A 192 -2.89 6.08 30.84
CA GLU A 192 -2.31 4.81 31.29
C GLU A 192 -0.89 4.59 30.75
N LEU A 193 -0.61 5.07 29.54
CA LEU A 193 0.69 4.90 28.90
C LEU A 193 1.43 6.23 28.75
N ALA A 194 2.70 6.24 29.12
CA ALA A 194 3.55 7.44 28.96
C ALA A 194 3.86 7.73 27.48
N THR A 195 4.11 6.68 26.69
CA THR A 195 4.46 6.76 25.27
C THR A 195 3.67 5.69 24.50
N PRO A 196 2.38 5.95 24.17
CA PRO A 196 1.53 4.91 23.59
C PRO A 196 2.04 4.37 22.24
N GLN A 197 2.53 5.23 21.35
CA GLN A 197 3.06 4.79 20.04
C GLN A 197 4.25 3.85 20.19
N GLU A 198 5.20 4.21 21.05
CA GLU A 198 6.38 3.38 21.27
C GLU A 198 6.01 2.04 21.92
N THR A 199 5.04 2.04 22.84
CA THR A 199 4.52 0.82 23.45
C THR A 199 3.86 -0.09 22.42
N ILE A 200 3.04 0.45 21.51
CA ILE A 200 2.42 -0.31 20.42
C ILE A 200 3.49 -0.94 19.53
N ARG A 201 4.53 -0.19 19.17
CA ARG A 201 5.65 -0.70 18.38
C ARG A 201 6.37 -1.86 19.07
N GLN A 202 6.71 -1.71 20.34
CA GLN A 202 7.39 -2.74 21.14
C GLN A 202 6.53 -3.99 21.32
N VAL A 203 5.23 -3.82 21.56
CA VAL A 203 4.27 -4.94 21.63
C VAL A 203 4.18 -5.64 20.29
N ALA A 204 4.15 -4.91 19.17
CA ALA A 204 4.11 -5.47 17.84
C ALA A 204 5.37 -6.30 17.54
N GLU A 205 6.55 -5.77 17.87
CA GLU A 205 7.82 -6.51 17.69
C GLU A 205 7.88 -7.76 18.56
N SER A 206 7.41 -7.67 19.81
CA SER A 206 7.38 -8.82 20.72
C SER A 206 6.42 -9.90 20.25
N ALA A 207 5.18 -9.53 19.87
CA ALA A 207 4.18 -10.45 19.39
C ALA A 207 4.63 -11.11 18.06
N MET A 208 5.17 -10.34 17.13
CA MET A 208 5.69 -10.88 15.87
C MET A 208 6.82 -11.88 16.14
N ARG A 209 7.78 -11.53 16.98
CA ARG A 209 8.89 -12.42 17.35
C ARG A 209 8.41 -13.72 18.02
N GLN A 210 7.42 -13.62 18.89
CA GLN A 210 6.82 -14.79 19.55
C GLN A 210 6.16 -15.72 18.54
N ILE A 211 5.37 -15.20 17.62
CA ILE A 211 4.67 -16.03 16.62
C ILE A 211 5.64 -16.60 15.59
N ILE A 212 6.60 -15.82 15.09
CA ILE A 212 7.60 -16.26 14.13
C ILE A 212 8.49 -17.38 14.70
N SER A 213 8.79 -17.36 16.00
CA SER A 213 9.56 -18.43 16.65
C SER A 213 8.85 -19.79 16.67
N GLN A 214 7.56 -19.84 16.34
CA GLN A 214 6.74 -21.07 16.31
C GLN A 214 6.50 -21.62 14.90
N VAL A 215 6.88 -20.88 13.86
CA VAL A 215 6.63 -21.23 12.46
C VAL A 215 7.93 -21.48 11.71
N THR A 216 7.86 -22.21 10.59
CA THR A 216 9.02 -22.44 9.73
C THR A 216 9.26 -21.23 8.82
N LEU A 217 10.50 -21.10 8.34
CA LEU A 217 10.84 -20.06 7.35
C LEU A 217 9.95 -20.12 6.10
N GLN A 218 9.68 -21.33 5.62
CA GLN A 218 8.86 -21.53 4.41
C GLN A 218 7.40 -21.11 4.63
N ASP A 219 6.84 -21.35 5.80
CA ASP A 219 5.50 -20.93 6.18
C ASP A 219 5.42 -19.40 6.27
N ALA A 220 6.41 -18.77 6.89
CA ALA A 220 6.49 -17.32 7.04
C ALA A 220 6.62 -16.58 5.69
N MET A 221 7.38 -17.16 4.75
CA MET A 221 7.53 -16.61 3.39
C MET A 221 6.32 -16.92 2.47
N GLY A 222 5.51 -17.91 2.78
CA GLY A 222 4.54 -18.50 1.88
C GLY A 222 3.08 -18.42 2.33
N ALA A 223 2.41 -19.55 2.28
CA ALA A 223 0.96 -19.68 2.41
C ALA A 223 0.41 -19.37 3.80
N ALA A 224 1.24 -19.42 4.84
CA ALA A 224 0.79 -19.21 6.22
C ALA A 224 0.78 -17.74 6.66
N ARG A 225 1.16 -16.78 5.79
CA ARG A 225 1.20 -15.34 6.14
C ARG A 225 -0.10 -14.85 6.76
N GLY A 226 -1.24 -15.13 6.15
CA GLY A 226 -2.53 -14.67 6.67
C GLY A 226 -2.86 -15.23 8.06
N SER A 227 -2.46 -16.46 8.35
CA SER A 227 -2.62 -17.05 9.69
C SER A 227 -1.67 -16.42 10.72
N ILE A 228 -0.46 -16.08 10.30
CA ILE A 228 0.51 -15.36 11.13
C ILE A 228 -0.01 -13.96 11.48
N GLU A 229 -0.49 -13.21 10.48
CA GLU A 229 -1.07 -11.87 10.65
C GLU A 229 -2.22 -11.88 11.66
N THR A 230 -3.13 -12.85 11.56
CA THR A 230 -4.26 -13.00 12.49
C THR A 230 -3.79 -13.32 13.91
N ARG A 231 -2.85 -14.27 14.07
CA ARG A 231 -2.31 -14.63 15.38
C ARG A 231 -1.54 -13.49 16.03
N VAL A 232 -0.77 -12.74 15.25
CA VAL A 232 -0.05 -11.55 15.75
C VAL A 232 -1.04 -10.47 16.19
N GLN A 233 -2.10 -10.24 15.40
CA GLN A 233 -3.16 -9.30 15.78
C GLN A 233 -3.81 -9.68 17.11
N GLU A 234 -4.16 -10.95 17.29
CA GLU A 234 -4.77 -11.45 18.53
C GLU A 234 -3.82 -11.31 19.74
N GLU A 235 -2.56 -11.68 19.60
CA GLU A 235 -1.54 -11.57 20.64
C GLU A 235 -1.28 -10.12 21.03
N MET A 236 -1.16 -9.23 20.03
CA MET A 236 -1.03 -7.80 20.27
C MET A 236 -2.23 -7.24 21.02
N GLN A 237 -3.45 -7.56 20.56
CA GLN A 237 -4.68 -7.08 21.20
C GLN A 237 -4.76 -7.56 22.65
N GLN A 238 -4.45 -8.83 22.91
CA GLN A 238 -4.45 -9.39 24.26
C GLN A 238 -3.46 -8.68 25.18
N THR A 239 -2.26 -8.40 24.68
CA THR A 239 -1.22 -7.71 25.43
C THR A 239 -1.59 -6.24 25.70
N LEU A 240 -2.12 -5.53 24.69
CA LEU A 240 -2.54 -4.14 24.83
C LEU A 240 -3.78 -3.98 25.73
N ASP A 241 -4.68 -4.96 25.72
CA ASP A 241 -5.83 -5.00 26.63
C ASP A 241 -5.36 -5.25 28.09
N ALA A 242 -4.36 -6.10 28.30
CA ALA A 242 -3.75 -6.32 29.62
C ALA A 242 -3.08 -5.03 30.17
N TYR A 243 -2.53 -4.19 29.29
CA TYR A 243 -1.97 -2.88 29.65
C TYR A 243 -3.02 -1.78 29.76
N GLN A 244 -4.29 -2.07 29.50
CA GLN A 244 -5.38 -1.09 29.46
C GLN A 244 -5.07 0.11 28.56
N SER A 245 -4.48 -0.17 27.41
CA SER A 245 -3.98 0.86 26.48
C SER A 245 -5.07 1.69 25.80
N GLY A 246 -6.33 1.23 25.81
CA GLY A 246 -7.44 1.87 25.11
C GLY A 246 -7.33 1.85 23.59
N VAL A 247 -6.49 0.97 23.02
CA VAL A 247 -6.21 0.85 21.59
C VAL A 247 -6.84 -0.41 21.02
N VAL A 248 -7.29 -0.37 19.77
CA VAL A 248 -7.77 -1.52 19.01
C VAL A 248 -6.90 -1.73 17.78
N ILE A 249 -6.41 -2.94 17.60
CA ILE A 249 -5.66 -3.34 16.41
C ILE A 249 -6.65 -3.74 15.32
N GLN A 250 -6.69 -2.98 14.24
CA GLN A 250 -7.55 -3.23 13.09
C GLN A 250 -6.99 -4.34 12.18
N GLY A 251 -5.69 -4.52 12.18
CA GLY A 251 -5.02 -5.57 11.43
C GLY A 251 -3.52 -5.38 11.37
N VAL A 252 -2.84 -6.48 11.12
CA VAL A 252 -1.41 -6.54 10.83
C VAL A 252 -1.26 -7.03 9.41
N ALA A 253 -0.36 -6.44 8.64
CA ALA A 253 -0.07 -6.85 7.26
C ALA A 253 1.43 -7.00 7.06
N ILE A 254 1.88 -8.20 6.71
CA ILE A 254 3.27 -8.48 6.38
C ILE A 254 3.54 -7.99 4.96
N ARG A 255 4.42 -7.02 4.82
CA ARG A 255 4.83 -6.43 3.53
C ARG A 255 5.91 -7.26 2.87
N GLN A 256 6.92 -7.63 3.64
CA GLN A 256 8.08 -8.37 3.18
C GLN A 256 8.49 -9.39 4.25
N ALA A 257 8.86 -10.57 3.80
CA ALA A 257 9.39 -11.63 4.65
C ALA A 257 10.41 -12.42 3.82
N ASP A 258 11.67 -12.06 3.96
CA ASP A 258 12.77 -12.59 3.17
C ASP A 258 13.95 -13.01 4.08
N PRO A 259 14.78 -13.96 3.65
CA PRO A 259 16.05 -14.20 4.32
C PRO A 259 16.97 -12.99 4.17
N PRO A 260 17.88 -12.75 5.12
CA PRO A 260 18.85 -11.68 5.03
C PRO A 260 19.61 -11.69 3.69
N ALA A 261 19.89 -10.49 3.14
CA ALA A 261 20.51 -10.35 1.82
C ALA A 261 21.81 -11.17 1.66
N GLN A 262 22.57 -11.33 2.74
CA GLN A 262 23.85 -12.04 2.77
C GLN A 262 23.71 -13.55 2.48
N VAL A 263 22.56 -14.16 2.82
CA VAL A 263 22.35 -15.61 2.68
C VAL A 263 21.32 -15.97 1.61
N ASN A 264 20.70 -14.98 0.99
CA ASN A 264 19.64 -15.18 0.00
C ASN A 264 20.08 -16.07 -1.17
N GLU A 265 21.32 -15.90 -1.67
CA GLU A 265 21.84 -16.72 -2.76
C GLU A 265 22.01 -18.20 -2.36
N ALA A 266 22.46 -18.46 -1.13
CA ALA A 266 22.57 -19.83 -0.62
C ALA A 266 21.18 -20.49 -0.48
N PHE A 267 20.16 -19.75 -0.02
CA PHE A 267 18.78 -20.25 0.05
C PHE A 267 18.22 -20.58 -1.33
N LYS A 268 18.47 -19.74 -2.33
CA LYS A 268 18.06 -20.03 -3.72
C LYS A 268 18.67 -21.31 -4.25
N GLN A 269 19.96 -21.52 -3.98
CA GLN A 269 20.65 -22.75 -4.40
C GLN A 269 20.08 -24.00 -3.71
N VAL A 270 19.80 -23.94 -2.41
CA VAL A 270 19.15 -25.04 -1.67
C VAL A 270 17.75 -25.31 -2.25
N THR A 271 16.96 -24.28 -2.47
CA THR A 271 15.61 -24.44 -3.05
C THR A 271 15.67 -25.04 -4.46
N ALA A 272 16.61 -24.60 -5.29
CA ALA A 272 16.82 -25.15 -6.63
C ALA A 272 17.24 -26.64 -6.57
N ALA A 273 18.13 -27.00 -5.64
CA ALA A 273 18.54 -28.39 -5.43
C ALA A 273 17.37 -29.28 -4.94
N GLN A 274 16.53 -28.76 -4.04
CA GLN A 274 15.33 -29.47 -3.59
C GLN A 274 14.31 -29.67 -4.73
N GLN A 275 14.09 -28.65 -5.56
CA GLN A 275 13.22 -28.75 -6.73
C GLN A 275 13.76 -29.75 -7.76
N ALA A 276 15.07 -29.76 -8.00
CA ALA A 276 15.70 -30.75 -8.90
C ALA A 276 15.52 -32.17 -8.35
N ALA A 277 15.80 -32.40 -7.08
CA ALA A 277 15.59 -33.71 -6.45
C ALA A 277 14.14 -34.17 -6.52
N GLN A 278 13.17 -33.28 -6.27
CA GLN A 278 11.74 -33.61 -6.40
C GLN A 278 11.36 -33.91 -7.85
N SER A 279 11.92 -33.17 -8.81
CA SER A 279 11.71 -33.44 -10.25
C SER A 279 12.24 -34.83 -10.63
N ASP A 280 13.44 -35.18 -10.17
CA ASP A 280 14.03 -36.49 -10.45
C ASP A 280 13.20 -37.67 -9.86
N ILE A 281 12.69 -37.48 -8.64
CA ILE A 281 11.79 -38.46 -8.01
C ILE A 281 10.50 -38.60 -8.84
N ASN A 282 9.91 -37.48 -9.26
CA ASN A 282 8.69 -37.50 -10.08
C ASN A 282 8.92 -38.15 -11.45
N GLN A 283 10.06 -37.87 -12.09
CA GLN A 283 10.44 -38.52 -13.35
C GLN A 283 10.65 -40.05 -13.19
N ALA A 284 11.34 -40.44 -12.11
CA ALA A 284 11.55 -41.87 -11.81
C ALA A 284 10.21 -42.59 -11.58
N ASN A 285 9.30 -41.96 -10.83
CA ASN A 285 7.96 -42.50 -10.60
C ASN A 285 7.13 -42.58 -11.90
N ALA A 286 7.18 -41.56 -12.74
CA ALA A 286 6.51 -41.57 -14.04
C ALA A 286 7.06 -42.67 -14.94
N TYR A 287 8.39 -42.83 -14.99
CA TYR A 287 9.02 -43.91 -15.76
C TYR A 287 8.63 -45.29 -15.23
N ALA A 288 8.64 -45.50 -13.93
CA ALA A 288 8.22 -46.77 -13.31
C ALA A 288 6.74 -47.09 -13.63
N LEU A 289 5.87 -46.11 -13.58
CA LEU A 289 4.46 -46.28 -13.98
C LEU A 289 4.32 -46.57 -15.45
N GLN A 290 5.05 -45.89 -16.33
CA GLN A 290 5.06 -46.14 -17.77
C GLN A 290 5.51 -47.56 -18.09
N LEU A 291 6.61 -48.00 -17.51
CA LEU A 291 7.14 -49.34 -17.67
C LEU A 291 6.11 -50.41 -17.24
N ARG A 292 5.47 -50.19 -16.06
CA ARG A 292 4.41 -51.08 -15.56
C ARG A 292 3.23 -51.15 -16.50
N GLN A 293 2.78 -50.00 -17.05
CA GLN A 293 1.68 -49.92 -18.00
C GLN A 293 2.00 -50.63 -19.31
N ILE A 294 3.23 -50.47 -19.83
CA ILE A 294 3.70 -51.17 -21.01
C ILE A 294 3.68 -52.70 -20.78
N ALA A 295 4.29 -53.16 -19.70
CA ALA A 295 4.35 -54.59 -19.36
C ALA A 295 2.95 -55.21 -19.17
N GLN A 296 2.05 -54.43 -18.50
CA GLN A 296 0.65 -54.87 -18.33
C GLN A 296 -0.11 -54.91 -19.66
N GLY A 297 0.14 -53.91 -20.53
CA GLY A 297 -0.42 -53.86 -21.89
C GLY A 297 0.04 -55.06 -22.74
N GLU A 298 1.34 -55.38 -22.71
CA GLU A 298 1.89 -56.51 -23.43
C GLU A 298 1.34 -57.85 -22.90
N ALA A 299 1.26 -58.04 -21.55
CA ALA A 299 0.65 -59.20 -20.95
C ALA A 299 -0.82 -59.37 -21.38
N THR A 300 -1.59 -58.29 -21.29
CA THR A 300 -3.00 -58.32 -21.70
C THR A 300 -3.17 -58.60 -23.24
N ALA A 301 -2.28 -58.06 -24.06
CA ALA A 301 -2.25 -58.33 -25.48
C ALA A 301 -1.91 -59.81 -25.74
N PHE A 302 -0.93 -60.37 -25.03
CA PHE A 302 -0.60 -61.78 -25.12
C PHE A 302 -1.77 -62.69 -24.72
N ASP A 303 -2.44 -62.39 -23.60
CA ASP A 303 -3.59 -63.18 -23.13
C ASP A 303 -4.71 -63.19 -24.17
N LYS A 304 -5.03 -62.05 -24.78
CA LYS A 304 -6.03 -61.99 -25.89
C LYS A 304 -5.63 -62.77 -27.11
N VAL A 305 -4.37 -62.74 -27.50
CA VAL A 305 -3.86 -63.55 -28.63
C VAL A 305 -3.89 -65.01 -28.26
N TYR A 306 -3.54 -65.38 -27.00
CA TYR A 306 -3.61 -66.75 -26.55
C TYR A 306 -5.04 -67.34 -26.52
N GLU A 307 -6.02 -66.55 -26.12
CA GLU A 307 -7.44 -66.96 -26.21
C GLU A 307 -7.87 -67.22 -27.66
N GLN A 308 -7.48 -66.37 -28.60
CA GLN A 308 -7.75 -66.59 -30.05
C GLN A 308 -7.00 -67.83 -30.58
N TYR A 309 -5.77 -68.07 -30.11
CA TYR A 309 -4.98 -69.25 -30.47
C TYR A 309 -5.64 -70.53 -30.02
N LYS A 310 -6.21 -70.59 -28.81
CA LYS A 310 -6.97 -71.75 -28.34
C LYS A 310 -8.14 -72.12 -29.23
N LEU A 311 -8.81 -71.15 -29.77
CA LEU A 311 -10.00 -71.32 -30.64
C LEU A 311 -9.63 -71.80 -32.04
N ALA A 312 -8.54 -71.30 -32.63
CA ALA A 312 -8.14 -71.59 -34.01
C ALA A 312 -6.60 -71.52 -34.17
N PRO A 313 -5.85 -72.56 -33.76
CA PRO A 313 -4.39 -72.51 -33.71
C PRO A 313 -3.70 -72.28 -35.08
N GLU A 314 -4.13 -72.96 -36.13
CA GLU A 314 -3.52 -72.85 -37.44
C GLU A 314 -3.71 -71.44 -38.06
N VAL A 315 -4.87 -70.89 -37.94
CA VAL A 315 -5.20 -69.57 -38.47
C VAL A 315 -4.48 -68.47 -37.79
N THR A 316 -4.45 -68.54 -36.46
CA THR A 316 -3.77 -67.53 -35.61
C THR A 316 -2.26 -67.54 -35.84
N ARG A 317 -1.63 -68.76 -35.95
CA ARG A 317 -0.20 -68.87 -36.24
C ARG A 317 0.16 -68.28 -37.63
N ARG A 318 -0.65 -68.51 -38.67
CA ARG A 318 -0.41 -67.91 -39.99
C ARG A 318 -0.56 -66.39 -39.94
N ARG A 319 -1.58 -65.89 -39.27
CA ARG A 319 -1.79 -64.45 -39.10
C ARG A 319 -0.62 -63.78 -38.42
N MET A 320 -0.18 -64.32 -37.28
CA MET A 320 0.97 -63.77 -36.54
C MET A 320 2.25 -63.80 -37.38
N TYR A 321 2.46 -64.85 -38.15
CA TYR A 321 3.59 -64.93 -39.07
C TYR A 321 3.54 -63.81 -40.12
N TYR A 322 2.41 -63.59 -40.76
CA TYR A 322 2.25 -62.53 -41.78
C TYR A 322 2.41 -61.16 -41.16
N GLU A 323 1.82 -60.89 -40.01
CA GLU A 323 1.94 -59.60 -39.30
C GLU A 323 3.42 -59.32 -38.87
N THR A 324 4.12 -60.37 -38.45
CA THR A 324 5.54 -60.21 -38.08
C THR A 324 6.41 -59.99 -39.31
N MET A 325 6.17 -60.73 -40.41
CA MET A 325 6.88 -60.51 -41.65
C MET A 325 6.60 -59.17 -42.27
N GLU A 326 5.36 -58.68 -42.23
CA GLU A 326 5.01 -57.35 -42.69
C GLU A 326 5.75 -56.27 -41.90
N ARG A 327 5.82 -56.38 -40.55
CA ARG A 327 6.54 -55.47 -39.67
C ARG A 327 8.04 -55.46 -39.97
N VAL A 328 8.65 -56.61 -40.15
CA VAL A 328 10.07 -56.70 -40.48
C VAL A 328 10.34 -56.16 -41.89
N LEU A 329 9.51 -56.51 -42.86
CA LEU A 329 9.67 -56.09 -44.26
C LEU A 329 9.37 -54.58 -44.42
N ARG A 330 8.61 -53.94 -43.52
CA ARG A 330 8.37 -52.48 -43.53
C ARG A 330 9.64 -51.68 -43.29
N ASN A 331 10.52 -52.19 -42.46
CA ASN A 331 11.74 -51.52 -42.02
C ASN A 331 13.01 -51.94 -42.76
N VAL A 332 12.90 -52.83 -43.78
CA VAL A 332 14.05 -53.33 -44.56
C VAL A 332 13.89 -52.89 -46.02
N ASP A 333 14.95 -52.35 -46.55
CA ASP A 333 15.03 -52.09 -48.02
C ASP A 333 14.90 -53.36 -48.76
N LYS A 334 13.91 -53.50 -49.66
CA LYS A 334 13.59 -54.71 -50.39
C LYS A 334 13.53 -54.40 -51.84
N THR A 335 14.14 -55.35 -52.60
CA THR A 335 14.03 -55.37 -54.08
C THR A 335 13.27 -56.62 -54.46
N ILE A 336 12.14 -56.46 -55.17
CA ILE A 336 11.32 -57.54 -55.69
C ILE A 336 11.74 -57.75 -57.14
N VAL A 337 12.21 -58.97 -57.44
CA VAL A 337 12.60 -59.38 -58.78
C VAL A 337 11.60 -60.41 -59.27
N GLU A 338 10.77 -60.04 -60.26
CA GLU A 338 9.68 -60.90 -60.81
C GLU A 338 10.09 -61.72 -62.03
N THR A 339 11.30 -61.54 -62.59
CA THR A 339 11.72 -62.21 -63.80
C THR A 339 12.51 -63.49 -63.51
N PRO A 340 12.08 -64.67 -64.07
CA PRO A 340 12.86 -65.91 -63.93
C PRO A 340 14.16 -65.81 -64.77
N GLY A 341 15.32 -66.02 -64.11
CA GLY A 341 16.65 -66.05 -64.75
C GLY A 341 17.56 -64.87 -64.45
N VAL A 342 17.18 -63.96 -63.58
CA VAL A 342 18.05 -62.86 -63.16
C VAL A 342 18.80 -63.24 -61.87
N THR A 343 20.12 -63.36 -61.95
CA THR A 343 20.97 -63.45 -60.75
C THR A 343 21.09 -62.05 -60.06
N PRO A 344 20.60 -61.86 -58.86
CA PRO A 344 20.67 -60.58 -58.17
C PRO A 344 22.14 -60.23 -57.82
N TYR A 345 22.70 -59.28 -58.54
CA TYR A 345 23.98 -58.71 -58.16
C TYR A 345 23.72 -57.59 -57.16
N LEU A 346 23.97 -57.83 -55.86
CA LEU A 346 23.91 -56.84 -54.77
C LEU A 346 25.31 -56.28 -54.58
N PRO A 347 25.61 -55.05 -55.01
CA PRO A 347 26.91 -54.41 -54.68
C PRO A 347 26.99 -54.15 -53.18
N LEU A 348 27.85 -54.91 -52.50
CA LEU A 348 28.08 -54.77 -51.04
C LEU A 348 28.45 -53.37 -50.57
N ASN A 349 28.87 -52.47 -51.44
CA ASN A 349 29.23 -51.09 -51.13
C ASN A 349 28.02 -50.18 -50.99
N GLU A 350 26.86 -50.51 -51.52
CA GLU A 350 25.62 -49.74 -51.40
C GLU A 350 24.82 -50.07 -50.17
N VAL A 351 24.93 -51.27 -49.65
CA VAL A 351 24.32 -51.73 -48.37
C VAL A 351 24.93 -50.97 -47.16
N ARG A 352 26.16 -50.48 -47.29
CA ARG A 352 26.82 -49.66 -46.26
C ARG A 352 26.49 -48.19 -46.28
N ARG A 353 25.74 -47.71 -47.27
CA ARG A 353 25.35 -46.29 -47.39
C ARG A 353 23.88 -46.04 -47.09
N SER A 354 23.27 -46.72 -46.17
CA SER A 354 22.06 -46.18 -45.58
C SER A 354 22.44 -44.96 -44.75
N PRO A 355 21.99 -43.77 -45.11
CA PRO A 355 22.25 -42.58 -44.28
C PRO A 355 21.54 -42.77 -42.97
N ALA A 356 22.31 -43.00 -41.90
CA ALA A 356 21.89 -42.72 -40.55
C ALA A 356 21.69 -41.20 -40.46
N GLY A 357 20.46 -40.74 -40.57
CA GLY A 357 20.17 -39.33 -40.41
C GLY A 357 19.08 -38.73 -41.28
N ALA A 358 17.86 -39.16 -41.06
CA ALA A 358 16.70 -38.29 -41.27
C ALA A 358 15.73 -38.55 -40.11
N ARG A 359 15.87 -37.70 -39.07
CA ARG A 359 14.85 -37.52 -38.05
C ARG A 359 13.84 -36.50 -38.52
#